data_ecdf63d1c24a9b159f3067e8feb53b4f
#
_entry.id   ecdf63d1c24a9b159f3067e8feb53b4f
#
_cell.length_a   1.000
_cell.length_b   1.000
_cell.length_c   1.000
_cell.angle_alpha   90.00
_cell.angle_beta   90.00
_cell.angle_gamma   90.00
#
_symmetry.space_group_name_H-M   'P 1'
#
loop_
_entity.id
_entity.type
_entity.pdbx_description
1 polymer ?
#
loop_
_entity_poly.entity_id
_entity_poly.type
_entity_poly.pdbx_seq_one_letter_code
_entity_poly.pdbx_strand_id
1 'polypeptide(L)'
;MQRFLLLLFTFIASCSPLSKYIDDPQNVKWKDEIQEFKRLDSVETYNNDAILFAGSSSIRLWDTIDEDMFPIKIIKRGYGGAKLNDFAYYAKEIIYPHKFKALVLFIANDISGSKNDKTPKEVADLFSYTIDLVRDRYHDEPIFWIQITPTLNRWDVWDKTNEANNLIKEICENSDNLYFIETEKLFLTNNGLPNTDLFIDDQLHLNKDGYQVWSEKIKSELNKRFN
;
A
#
# COMPACT_ATOMS: atom_id res chain seq x y z
N MET A 1 -41.63 -41.49 17.19
CA MET A 1 -41.64 -40.31 16.30
C MET A 1 -40.36 -39.56 16.49
N GLN A 2 -39.36 -39.80 15.65
CA GLN A 2 -38.04 -39.15 15.68
C GLN A 2 -38.12 -37.90 14.78
N ARG A 3 -37.99 -36.70 15.40
CA ARG A 3 -37.94 -35.43 14.66
C ARG A 3 -36.50 -35.23 14.15
N PHE A 4 -36.32 -35.36 12.85
CA PHE A 4 -35.09 -34.92 12.16
C PHE A 4 -35.06 -33.39 12.11
N LEU A 5 -34.11 -32.79 12.81
CA LEU A 5 -33.80 -31.37 12.72
C LEU A 5 -32.90 -31.14 11.51
N LEU A 6 -33.47 -30.64 10.41
CA LEU A 6 -32.70 -30.21 9.23
C LEU A 6 -31.98 -28.89 9.58
N LEU A 7 -30.67 -28.95 9.83
CA LEU A 7 -29.81 -27.76 9.92
C LEU A 7 -29.56 -27.25 8.49
N LEU A 8 -30.24 -26.17 8.13
CA LEU A 8 -29.95 -25.42 6.89
C LEU A 8 -28.65 -24.65 7.09
N PHE A 9 -27.54 -25.18 6.53
CA PHE A 9 -26.30 -24.40 6.37
C PHE A 9 -26.49 -23.42 5.22
N THR A 10 -26.80 -22.17 5.54
CA THR A 10 -26.71 -21.07 4.57
C THR A 10 -25.23 -20.77 4.32
N PHE A 11 -24.72 -21.24 3.20
CA PHE A 11 -23.44 -20.77 2.66
C PHE A 11 -23.63 -19.30 2.27
N ILE A 12 -23.16 -18.38 3.10
CA ILE A 12 -22.95 -16.98 2.69
C ILE A 12 -21.71 -17.04 1.80
N ALA A 13 -21.89 -17.07 0.49
CA ALA A 13 -20.82 -16.84 -0.45
C ALA A 13 -20.38 -15.38 -0.28
N SER A 14 -19.33 -15.15 0.54
CA SER A 14 -18.66 -13.86 0.61
C SER A 14 -17.97 -13.65 -0.73
N CYS A 15 -18.55 -12.84 -1.62
CA CYS A 15 -17.87 -12.39 -2.83
C CYS A 15 -16.63 -11.59 -2.40
N SER A 16 -15.44 -12.08 -2.77
CA SER A 16 -14.19 -11.33 -2.57
C SER A 16 -14.32 -9.92 -3.15
N PRO A 17 -13.86 -8.86 -2.46
CA PRO A 17 -13.82 -7.49 -3.01
C PRO A 17 -13.11 -7.41 -4.37
N LEU A 18 -12.16 -8.31 -4.62
CA LEU A 18 -11.44 -8.41 -5.89
C LEU A 18 -12.29 -9.00 -7.03
N SER A 19 -13.36 -9.72 -6.75
CA SER A 19 -14.12 -10.47 -7.77
C SER A 19 -14.59 -9.60 -8.94
N LYS A 20 -14.97 -8.34 -8.68
CA LYS A 20 -15.39 -7.39 -9.72
C LYS A 20 -14.24 -6.80 -10.54
N TYR A 21 -12.98 -7.06 -10.15
CA TYR A 21 -11.78 -6.53 -10.79
C TYR A 21 -10.88 -7.63 -11.40
N ILE A 22 -11.26 -8.91 -11.30
CA ILE A 22 -10.45 -10.01 -11.83
C ILE A 22 -10.22 -9.85 -13.34
N ASP A 23 -11.25 -9.47 -14.07
CA ASP A 23 -11.22 -9.28 -15.52
C ASP A 23 -10.93 -7.82 -15.92
N ASP A 24 -10.45 -6.98 -14.99
CA ASP A 24 -10.10 -5.60 -15.30
C ASP A 24 -8.94 -5.56 -16.31
N PRO A 25 -9.14 -4.94 -17.50
CA PRO A 25 -8.06 -4.79 -18.48
C PRO A 25 -6.80 -4.11 -17.91
N GLN A 26 -6.91 -3.34 -16.85
CA GLN A 26 -5.77 -2.73 -16.17
C GLN A 26 -4.82 -3.78 -15.58
N ASN A 27 -5.31 -4.96 -15.22
CA ASN A 27 -4.44 -6.03 -14.72
C ASN A 27 -3.39 -6.44 -15.76
N VAL A 28 -3.75 -6.46 -17.06
CA VAL A 28 -2.82 -6.81 -18.14
C VAL A 28 -1.74 -5.74 -18.33
N LYS A 29 -2.06 -4.48 -18.05
CA LYS A 29 -1.16 -3.33 -18.22
C LYS A 29 0.15 -3.48 -17.44
N TRP A 30 0.11 -4.08 -16.26
CA TRP A 30 1.26 -4.18 -15.36
C TRP A 30 2.05 -5.48 -15.51
N LYS A 31 1.68 -6.32 -16.49
CA LYS A 31 2.30 -7.63 -16.68
C LYS A 31 3.81 -7.54 -16.89
N ASP A 32 4.28 -6.55 -17.64
CA ASP A 32 5.70 -6.42 -17.95
C ASP A 32 6.50 -5.98 -16.73
N GLU A 33 5.99 -5.06 -15.92
CA GLU A 33 6.60 -4.64 -14.65
C GLU A 33 6.66 -5.81 -13.65
N ILE A 34 5.61 -6.62 -13.59
CA ILE A 34 5.59 -7.80 -12.71
C ILE A 34 6.57 -8.87 -13.23
N GLN A 35 6.73 -9.05 -14.54
CA GLN A 35 7.75 -9.93 -15.11
C GLN A 35 9.18 -9.42 -14.80
N GLU A 36 9.40 -8.11 -14.82
CA GLU A 36 10.68 -7.53 -14.41
C GLU A 36 10.99 -7.80 -12.93
N PHE A 37 9.98 -7.71 -12.03
CA PHE A 37 10.18 -8.11 -10.63
C PHE A 37 10.61 -9.57 -10.51
N LYS A 38 9.98 -10.49 -11.25
CA LYS A 38 10.38 -11.92 -11.26
C LYS A 38 11.80 -12.10 -11.77
N ARG A 39 12.21 -11.30 -12.78
CA ARG A 39 13.59 -11.31 -13.28
C ARG A 39 14.58 -10.85 -12.21
N LEU A 40 14.28 -9.72 -11.53
CA LEU A 40 15.09 -9.22 -10.42
C LEU A 40 15.20 -10.27 -9.31
N ASP A 41 14.09 -10.89 -8.91
CA ASP A 41 14.06 -11.93 -7.88
C ASP A 41 14.91 -13.16 -8.23
N SER A 42 15.14 -13.41 -9.52
CA SER A 42 15.98 -14.51 -9.98
C SER A 42 17.48 -14.21 -9.94
N VAL A 43 17.89 -12.94 -9.92
CA VAL A 43 19.30 -12.52 -10.01
C VAL A 43 19.80 -11.78 -8.77
N GLU A 44 18.91 -11.22 -7.98
CA GLU A 44 19.23 -10.49 -6.77
C GLU A 44 19.08 -11.36 -5.52
N THR A 45 19.90 -11.12 -4.53
CA THR A 45 19.83 -11.80 -3.23
C THR A 45 19.62 -10.77 -2.13
N TYR A 46 18.60 -10.98 -1.31
CA TYR A 46 18.25 -10.07 -0.23
C TYR A 46 18.43 -10.74 1.13
N ASN A 47 18.82 -9.93 2.11
CA ASN A 47 18.88 -10.38 3.50
C ASN A 47 17.46 -10.60 4.04
N ASN A 48 17.30 -11.61 4.90
CA ASN A 48 16.01 -11.91 5.54
C ASN A 48 15.53 -10.81 6.51
N ASP A 49 16.43 -9.91 6.92
CA ASP A 49 16.15 -8.74 7.76
C ASP A 49 15.87 -7.45 6.97
N ALA A 50 15.84 -7.53 5.63
CA ALA A 50 15.46 -6.41 4.79
C ALA A 50 13.99 -6.01 5.02
N ILE A 51 13.68 -4.75 4.75
CA ILE A 51 12.30 -4.24 4.70
C ILE A 51 11.83 -4.23 3.24
N LEU A 52 10.70 -4.87 2.96
CA LEU A 52 10.08 -4.84 1.64
C LEU A 52 9.21 -3.60 1.48
N PHE A 53 9.59 -2.72 0.53
CA PHE A 53 8.78 -1.58 0.10
C PHE A 53 8.05 -1.95 -1.18
N ALA A 54 6.72 -1.98 -1.13
CA ALA A 54 5.90 -2.31 -2.30
C ALA A 54 4.76 -1.31 -2.49
N GLY A 55 4.31 -1.16 -3.73
CA GLY A 55 3.18 -0.29 -4.03
C GLY A 55 3.30 0.49 -5.32
N SER A 56 2.87 1.75 -5.31
CA SER A 56 2.68 2.57 -6.50
C SER A 56 3.91 3.37 -6.91
N SER A 57 3.70 4.35 -7.80
CA SER A 57 4.75 5.18 -8.41
C SER A 57 5.66 5.87 -7.41
N SER A 58 5.18 6.29 -6.24
CA SER A 58 6.03 6.92 -5.25
C SER A 58 7.09 5.97 -4.67
N ILE A 59 6.79 4.66 -4.59
CA ILE A 59 7.82 3.66 -4.27
C ILE A 59 8.75 3.46 -5.48
N ARG A 60 8.20 3.34 -6.70
CA ARG A 60 8.98 3.14 -7.92
C ARG A 60 9.99 4.28 -8.16
N LEU A 61 9.56 5.52 -7.98
CA LEU A 61 10.35 6.73 -8.26
C LEU A 61 11.30 7.13 -7.12
N TRP A 62 11.31 6.40 -6.02
CA TRP A 62 12.23 6.66 -4.91
C TRP A 62 13.61 6.09 -5.25
N ASP A 63 14.38 6.80 -6.07
CA ASP A 63 15.66 6.32 -6.58
C ASP A 63 16.76 6.31 -5.50
N THR A 64 16.65 7.18 -4.50
CA THR A 64 17.60 7.30 -3.37
C THR A 64 17.19 6.47 -2.15
N ILE A 65 16.25 5.54 -2.27
CA ILE A 65 15.67 4.81 -1.13
C ILE A 65 16.73 4.07 -0.29
N ASP A 66 17.76 3.49 -0.92
CA ASP A 66 18.86 2.81 -0.22
C ASP A 66 19.67 3.77 0.65
N GLU A 67 19.91 4.98 0.15
CA GLU A 67 20.64 6.02 0.86
C GLU A 67 19.79 6.62 1.97
N ASP A 68 18.54 6.98 1.64
CA ASP A 68 17.61 7.62 2.56
C ASP A 68 17.22 6.69 3.72
N MET A 69 17.13 5.40 3.47
CA MET A 69 16.79 4.39 4.49
C MET A 69 18.00 3.82 5.22
N PHE A 70 19.23 4.13 4.82
CA PHE A 70 20.42 3.62 5.51
C PHE A 70 20.35 3.84 7.03
N PRO A 71 20.74 2.86 7.88
CA PRO A 71 21.39 1.57 7.57
C PRO A 71 20.42 0.40 7.30
N ILE A 72 19.13 0.65 7.15
CA ILE A 72 18.12 -0.37 6.90
C ILE A 72 18.32 -0.93 5.47
N LYS A 73 18.35 -2.24 5.36
CA LYS A 73 18.37 -2.91 4.04
C LYS A 73 16.96 -2.96 3.49
N ILE A 74 16.80 -2.68 2.21
CA ILE A 74 15.49 -2.65 1.58
C ILE A 74 15.39 -3.56 0.35
N ILE A 75 14.16 -3.96 0.05
CA ILE A 75 13.76 -4.56 -1.22
C ILE A 75 12.70 -3.62 -1.81
N LYS A 76 12.89 -3.14 -3.05
CA LYS A 76 11.98 -2.20 -3.69
C LYS A 76 11.15 -2.89 -4.78
N ARG A 77 9.80 -2.90 -4.64
CA ARG A 77 8.84 -3.48 -5.60
C ARG A 77 7.68 -2.53 -5.82
N GLY A 78 7.95 -1.38 -6.43
CA GLY A 78 6.96 -0.38 -6.81
C GLY A 78 6.75 -0.30 -8.31
N TYR A 79 5.51 -0.11 -8.78
CA TYR A 79 5.19 0.10 -10.19
C TYR A 79 4.26 1.30 -10.40
N GLY A 80 4.28 1.87 -11.61
CA GLY A 80 3.63 3.15 -11.87
C GLY A 80 2.11 3.06 -11.86
N GLY A 81 1.44 3.91 -11.06
CA GLY A 81 -0.03 4.04 -11.09
C GLY A 81 -0.81 2.87 -10.50
N ALA A 82 -0.18 2.04 -9.65
CA ALA A 82 -0.84 0.94 -8.96
C ALA A 82 -2.09 1.40 -8.19
N LYS A 83 -3.17 0.64 -8.34
CA LYS A 83 -4.38 0.71 -7.53
C LYS A 83 -4.47 -0.52 -6.65
N LEU A 84 -5.26 -0.48 -5.59
CA LEU A 84 -5.39 -1.62 -4.68
C LEU A 84 -5.94 -2.88 -5.35
N ASN A 85 -6.82 -2.75 -6.36
CA ASN A 85 -7.33 -3.93 -7.07
C ASN A 85 -6.25 -4.64 -7.90
N ASP A 86 -5.44 -3.91 -8.67
CA ASP A 86 -4.36 -4.53 -9.45
C ASP A 86 -3.20 -4.98 -8.56
N PHE A 87 -2.91 -4.24 -7.47
CA PHE A 87 -1.93 -4.68 -6.48
C PHE A 87 -2.37 -5.97 -5.79
N ALA A 88 -3.63 -6.08 -5.36
CA ALA A 88 -4.17 -7.31 -4.77
C ALA A 88 -4.13 -8.49 -5.76
N TYR A 89 -4.39 -8.23 -7.04
CA TYR A 89 -4.30 -9.23 -8.10
C TYR A 89 -2.88 -9.83 -8.22
N TYR A 90 -1.84 -8.98 -8.09
CA TYR A 90 -0.43 -9.38 -8.18
C TYR A 90 0.28 -9.55 -6.83
N ALA A 91 -0.41 -9.43 -5.71
CA ALA A 91 0.21 -9.41 -4.38
C ALA A 91 1.10 -10.64 -4.13
N LYS A 92 0.66 -11.82 -4.59
CA LYS A 92 1.43 -13.06 -4.41
C LYS A 92 2.73 -13.05 -5.23
N GLU A 93 2.69 -12.54 -6.46
CA GLU A 93 3.88 -12.41 -7.31
C GLU A 93 4.86 -11.36 -6.79
N ILE A 94 4.36 -10.28 -6.19
CA ILE A 94 5.18 -9.17 -5.70
C ILE A 94 5.81 -9.48 -4.34
N ILE A 95 5.05 -10.13 -3.44
CA ILE A 95 5.43 -10.23 -2.02
C ILE A 95 6.01 -11.61 -1.68
N TYR A 96 5.41 -12.70 -2.20
CA TYR A 96 5.74 -14.06 -1.78
C TYR A 96 7.15 -14.55 -2.14
N PRO A 97 7.85 -14.04 -3.17
CA PRO A 97 9.23 -14.42 -3.42
C PRO A 97 10.20 -14.04 -2.31
N HIS A 98 9.84 -13.08 -1.43
CA HIS A 98 10.75 -12.48 -0.48
C HIS A 98 10.61 -13.05 0.93
N LYS A 99 11.74 -13.03 1.66
CA LYS A 99 11.74 -13.04 3.12
C LYS A 99 12.13 -11.64 3.59
N PHE A 100 11.38 -11.10 4.53
CA PHE A 100 11.58 -9.74 5.00
C PHE A 100 11.27 -9.62 6.49
N LYS A 101 11.81 -8.60 7.14
CA LYS A 101 11.55 -8.27 8.55
C LYS A 101 10.24 -7.50 8.72
N ALA A 102 9.87 -6.69 7.73
CA ALA A 102 8.59 -5.97 7.65
C ALA A 102 8.23 -5.64 6.20
N LEU A 103 6.96 -5.40 5.96
CA LEU A 103 6.41 -4.89 4.70
C LEU A 103 5.97 -3.44 4.89
N VAL A 104 6.38 -2.55 3.99
CA VAL A 104 5.91 -1.16 3.90
C VAL A 104 5.15 -0.97 2.61
N LEU A 105 3.90 -0.56 2.69
CA LEU A 105 3.00 -0.39 1.55
C LEU A 105 2.61 1.07 1.35
N PHE A 106 2.59 1.50 0.08
CA PHE A 106 1.99 2.75 -0.36
C PHE A 106 1.29 2.60 -1.70
N ILE A 107 -0.04 2.71 -1.73
CA ILE A 107 -0.85 2.64 -2.95
C ILE A 107 -1.88 3.78 -2.91
N ALA A 108 -1.89 4.65 -3.92
CA ALA A 108 -2.59 5.93 -3.83
C ALA A 108 -3.39 6.32 -5.09
N ASN A 109 -3.63 5.39 -6.04
CA ASN A 109 -4.27 5.75 -7.31
C ASN A 109 -5.75 5.39 -7.41
N ASP A 110 -6.35 4.93 -6.32
CA ASP A 110 -7.76 4.51 -6.29
C ASP A 110 -8.74 5.69 -6.31
N ILE A 111 -8.30 6.85 -5.74
CA ILE A 111 -9.04 8.13 -5.74
C ILE A 111 -8.11 9.18 -6.34
N SER A 112 -8.43 9.66 -7.53
CA SER A 112 -7.55 10.51 -8.34
C SER A 112 -8.24 11.69 -9.04
N GLY A 113 -9.56 11.86 -8.86
CA GLY A 113 -10.38 12.81 -9.61
C GLY A 113 -10.91 12.24 -10.92
N SER A 114 -10.74 10.95 -11.15
CA SER A 114 -11.21 10.29 -12.36
C SER A 114 -12.67 9.82 -12.24
N LYS A 115 -13.31 9.55 -13.38
CA LYS A 115 -14.68 8.99 -13.40
C LYS A 115 -14.78 7.58 -12.80
N ASN A 116 -13.64 6.89 -12.73
CA ASN A 116 -13.54 5.51 -12.27
C ASN A 116 -12.93 5.41 -10.87
N ASP A 117 -12.94 6.51 -10.12
CA ASP A 117 -12.47 6.51 -8.74
C ASP A 117 -13.34 5.59 -7.88
N LYS A 118 -12.67 4.87 -7.00
CA LYS A 118 -13.32 4.07 -5.98
C LYS A 118 -13.90 4.96 -4.88
N THR A 119 -14.92 4.46 -4.20
CA THR A 119 -15.37 5.06 -2.95
C THR A 119 -14.35 4.79 -1.83
N PRO A 120 -14.30 5.61 -0.77
CA PRO A 120 -13.45 5.37 0.40
C PRO A 120 -13.64 3.97 0.98
N LYS A 121 -14.88 3.49 1.06
CA LYS A 121 -15.19 2.14 1.54
C LYS A 121 -14.62 1.04 0.63
N GLU A 122 -14.71 1.19 -0.70
CA GLU A 122 -14.12 0.23 -1.64
C GLU A 122 -12.60 0.16 -1.50
N VAL A 123 -11.94 1.30 -1.26
CA VAL A 123 -10.50 1.37 -0.97
C VAL A 123 -10.18 0.60 0.32
N ALA A 124 -10.93 0.83 1.39
CA ALA A 124 -10.75 0.15 2.66
C ALA A 124 -11.02 -1.37 2.57
N ASP A 125 -12.05 -1.79 1.84
CA ASP A 125 -12.38 -3.22 1.62
C ASP A 125 -11.24 -3.92 0.82
N LEU A 126 -10.70 -3.28 -0.21
CA LEU A 126 -9.57 -3.79 -0.99
C LEU A 126 -8.27 -3.80 -0.19
N PHE A 127 -8.05 -2.81 0.66
CA PHE A 127 -6.94 -2.79 1.61
C PHE A 127 -7.02 -4.01 2.53
N SER A 128 -8.15 -4.21 3.23
CA SER A 128 -8.33 -5.38 4.11
C SER A 128 -8.07 -6.69 3.38
N TYR A 129 -8.64 -6.84 2.18
CA TYR A 129 -8.42 -8.03 1.35
C TYR A 129 -6.94 -8.21 0.98
N THR A 130 -6.23 -7.12 0.67
CA THR A 130 -4.79 -7.18 0.38
C THR A 130 -4.00 -7.64 1.60
N ILE A 131 -4.35 -7.15 2.80
CA ILE A 131 -3.72 -7.59 4.04
C ILE A 131 -3.99 -9.07 4.30
N ASP A 132 -5.22 -9.54 4.10
CA ASP A 132 -5.56 -10.97 4.24
C ASP A 132 -4.70 -11.84 3.32
N LEU A 133 -4.52 -11.45 2.05
CA LEU A 133 -3.62 -12.14 1.11
C LEU A 133 -2.17 -12.19 1.61
N VAL A 134 -1.67 -11.13 2.23
CA VAL A 134 -0.33 -11.11 2.82
C VAL A 134 -0.29 -12.06 4.03
N ARG A 135 -1.30 -12.03 4.88
CA ARG A 135 -1.42 -12.85 6.10
C ARG A 135 -1.55 -14.34 5.81
N ASP A 136 -2.03 -14.76 4.63
CA ASP A 136 -2.00 -16.16 4.19
C ASP A 136 -0.60 -16.79 4.29
N ARG A 137 0.46 -16.00 4.17
CA ARG A 137 1.85 -16.47 4.22
C ARG A 137 2.66 -15.86 5.36
N TYR A 138 2.45 -14.59 5.67
CA TYR A 138 3.21 -13.80 6.64
C TYR A 138 2.29 -13.47 7.81
N HIS A 139 2.21 -14.42 8.77
CA HIS A 139 1.22 -14.36 9.86
C HIS A 139 1.52 -13.27 10.86
N ASP A 140 2.81 -13.06 11.20
CA ASP A 140 3.25 -12.20 12.30
C ASP A 140 4.14 -11.03 11.86
N GLU A 141 4.62 -11.02 10.62
CA GLU A 141 5.49 -9.97 10.11
C GLU A 141 4.79 -8.61 10.17
N PRO A 142 5.44 -7.57 10.72
CA PRO A 142 4.88 -6.23 10.77
C PRO A 142 4.59 -5.68 9.38
N ILE A 143 3.38 -5.14 9.19
CA ILE A 143 2.97 -4.46 7.96
C ILE A 143 2.73 -3.00 8.30
N PHE A 144 3.31 -2.10 7.53
CA PHE A 144 3.16 -0.65 7.65
C PHE A 144 2.49 -0.11 6.40
N TRP A 145 1.42 0.64 6.59
CA TRP A 145 0.76 1.40 5.53
C TRP A 145 1.12 2.87 5.66
N ILE A 146 1.72 3.45 4.61
CA ILE A 146 1.95 4.89 4.57
C ILE A 146 0.63 5.57 4.17
N GLN A 147 0.20 6.53 4.99
CA GLN A 147 -0.97 7.35 4.72
C GLN A 147 -0.88 7.97 3.31
N ILE A 148 -1.97 7.89 2.55
CA ILE A 148 -2.03 8.55 1.25
C ILE A 148 -1.81 10.05 1.47
N THR A 149 -0.74 10.56 0.84
CA THR A 149 -0.22 11.92 1.06
C THR A 149 -1.11 12.97 0.39
N PRO A 150 -1.43 14.10 1.06
CA PRO A 150 -2.10 15.21 0.42
C PRO A 150 -1.19 15.84 -0.65
N THR A 151 -1.72 16.02 -1.87
CA THR A 151 -1.00 16.59 -3.01
C THR A 151 -1.84 17.67 -3.66
N LEU A 152 -1.20 18.70 -4.23
CA LEU A 152 -1.93 19.76 -4.92
C LEU A 152 -2.66 19.20 -6.15
N ASN A 153 -2.04 18.26 -6.87
CA ASN A 153 -2.63 17.63 -8.06
C ASN A 153 -3.97 16.90 -7.78
N ARG A 154 -4.17 16.43 -6.54
CA ARG A 154 -5.38 15.69 -6.12
C ARG A 154 -6.14 16.37 -4.99
N TRP A 155 -5.93 17.66 -4.81
CA TRP A 155 -6.53 18.40 -3.69
C TRP A 155 -8.06 18.44 -3.77
N ASP A 156 -8.63 18.51 -4.97
CA ASP A 156 -10.08 18.53 -5.20
C ASP A 156 -10.80 17.25 -4.72
N VAL A 157 -10.07 16.16 -4.55
CA VAL A 157 -10.60 14.87 -4.04
C VAL A 157 -10.01 14.48 -2.69
N TRP A 158 -9.32 15.42 -2.03
CA TRP A 158 -8.64 15.14 -0.77
C TRP A 158 -9.60 14.67 0.33
N ASP A 159 -10.79 15.25 0.45
CA ASP A 159 -11.77 14.84 1.46
C ASP A 159 -12.11 13.34 1.35
N LYS A 160 -12.30 12.84 0.12
CA LYS A 160 -12.56 11.42 -0.12
C LYS A 160 -11.34 10.56 0.17
N THR A 161 -10.15 11.04 -0.20
CA THR A 161 -8.90 10.34 0.08
C THR A 161 -8.65 10.26 1.58
N ASN A 162 -8.92 11.34 2.31
CA ASN A 162 -8.76 11.39 3.75
C ASN A 162 -9.79 10.50 4.47
N GLU A 163 -11.02 10.41 3.97
CA GLU A 163 -12.00 9.43 4.46
C GLU A 163 -11.47 7.99 4.29
N ALA A 164 -10.89 7.65 3.13
CA ALA A 164 -10.25 6.35 2.91
C ALA A 164 -9.07 6.12 3.88
N ASN A 165 -8.22 7.13 4.10
CA ASN A 165 -7.14 7.08 5.08
C ASN A 165 -7.66 6.79 6.49
N ASN A 166 -8.76 7.42 6.91
CA ASN A 166 -9.34 7.21 8.23
C ASN A 166 -9.89 5.79 8.40
N LEU A 167 -10.58 5.25 7.38
CA LEU A 167 -11.05 3.87 7.38
C LEU A 167 -9.89 2.87 7.46
N ILE A 168 -8.82 3.09 6.68
CA ILE A 168 -7.61 2.24 6.72
C ILE A 168 -6.93 2.33 8.09
N LYS A 169 -6.85 3.54 8.66
CA LYS A 169 -6.28 3.74 10.00
C LYS A 169 -7.05 2.96 11.05
N GLU A 170 -8.38 3.00 11.02
CA GLU A 170 -9.23 2.24 11.94
C GLU A 170 -8.97 0.71 11.80
N ILE A 171 -8.82 0.20 10.57
CA ILE A 171 -8.47 -1.20 10.35
C ILE A 171 -7.11 -1.52 10.95
N CYS A 172 -6.11 -0.66 10.77
CA CYS A 172 -4.78 -0.85 11.33
C CYS A 172 -4.80 -0.85 12.88
N GLU A 173 -5.55 0.06 13.49
CA GLU A 173 -5.66 0.18 14.95
C GLU A 173 -6.36 -1.03 15.60
N ASN A 174 -7.21 -1.74 14.83
CA ASN A 174 -7.94 -2.91 15.29
C ASN A 174 -7.30 -4.25 14.84
N SER A 175 -6.09 -4.22 14.28
CA SER A 175 -5.41 -5.40 13.76
C SER A 175 -4.01 -5.57 14.36
N ASP A 176 -3.64 -6.79 14.70
CA ASP A 176 -2.31 -7.09 15.22
C ASP A 176 -1.23 -6.94 14.13
N ASN A 177 -0.07 -6.39 14.50
CA ASN A 177 1.09 -6.21 13.64
C ASN A 177 0.79 -5.47 12.31
N LEU A 178 -0.22 -4.59 12.32
CA LEU A 178 -0.58 -3.71 11.22
C LEU A 178 -0.53 -2.26 11.71
N TYR A 179 0.29 -1.43 11.05
CA TYR A 179 0.63 -0.09 11.52
C TYR A 179 0.33 0.96 10.45
N PHE A 180 -0.30 2.05 10.85
CA PHE A 180 -0.57 3.20 10.01
C PHE A 180 0.48 4.28 10.24
N ILE A 181 1.21 4.68 9.19
CA ILE A 181 2.22 5.75 9.24
C ILE A 181 1.55 7.05 8.84
N GLU A 182 1.25 7.89 9.83
CA GLU A 182 0.64 9.21 9.59
C GLU A 182 1.66 10.18 8.97
N THR A 183 1.35 10.68 7.79
CA THR A 183 2.21 11.62 7.05
C THR A 183 1.53 12.93 6.72
N GLU A 184 0.20 13.03 6.79
CA GLU A 184 -0.60 14.19 6.35
C GLU A 184 -0.01 15.52 6.80
N LYS A 185 0.18 15.70 8.11
CA LYS A 185 0.64 16.98 8.68
C LYS A 185 2.03 17.37 8.23
N LEU A 186 2.85 16.44 7.78
CA LEU A 186 4.20 16.69 7.28
C LEU A 186 4.18 17.27 5.86
N PHE A 187 3.09 17.06 5.14
CA PHE A 187 2.90 17.50 3.75
C PHE A 187 1.91 18.65 3.62
N LEU A 188 1.46 19.23 4.73
CA LEU A 188 0.63 20.42 4.77
C LEU A 188 1.42 21.62 5.26
N THR A 189 1.13 22.78 4.68
CA THR A 189 1.57 24.08 5.19
C THR A 189 0.81 24.45 6.47
N ASN A 190 1.25 25.51 7.17
CA ASN A 190 0.54 26.04 8.34
C ASN A 190 -0.90 26.50 8.04
N ASN A 191 -1.23 26.73 6.78
CA ASN A 191 -2.57 27.10 6.33
C ASN A 191 -3.44 25.91 5.95
N GLY A 192 -2.94 24.66 6.16
CA GLY A 192 -3.67 23.44 5.84
C GLY A 192 -3.74 23.09 4.35
N LEU A 193 -2.92 23.70 3.50
CA LEU A 193 -2.82 23.40 2.07
C LEU A 193 -1.60 22.49 1.81
N PRO A 194 -1.59 21.70 0.72
CA PRO A 194 -0.44 20.90 0.34
C PRO A 194 0.84 21.76 0.21
N ASN A 195 1.92 21.28 0.81
CA ASN A 195 3.22 21.94 0.70
C ASN A 195 3.89 21.58 -0.62
N THR A 196 3.73 22.45 -1.62
CA THR A 196 4.20 22.24 -2.99
C THR A 196 5.72 22.08 -3.12
N ASP A 197 6.50 22.55 -2.14
CA ASP A 197 7.97 22.46 -2.13
C ASP A 197 8.49 21.01 -1.94
N LEU A 198 7.61 20.09 -1.54
CA LEU A 198 7.94 18.68 -1.33
C LEU A 198 7.69 17.78 -2.55
N PHE A 199 7.23 18.37 -3.67
CA PHE A 199 6.85 17.65 -4.87
C PHE A 199 7.64 18.13 -6.09
N ILE A 200 7.72 17.29 -7.12
CA ILE A 200 8.21 17.71 -8.43
C ILE A 200 7.12 18.53 -9.16
N ASP A 201 7.40 19.01 -10.37
CA ASP A 201 6.54 19.92 -11.13
C ASP A 201 5.10 19.40 -11.32
N ASP A 202 4.88 18.10 -11.31
CA ASP A 202 3.56 17.51 -11.45
C ASP A 202 2.67 17.63 -10.21
N GLN A 203 3.24 18.12 -9.09
CA GLN A 203 2.56 18.32 -7.82
C GLN A 203 1.85 17.06 -7.26
N LEU A 204 2.38 15.89 -7.62
CA LEU A 204 1.88 14.57 -7.24
C LEU A 204 3.00 13.69 -6.68
N HIS A 205 4.13 13.62 -7.38
CA HIS A 205 5.26 12.80 -6.97
C HIS A 205 6.25 13.60 -6.13
N LEU A 206 6.81 12.93 -5.13
CA LEU A 206 7.76 13.54 -4.21
C LEU A 206 9.06 13.93 -4.93
N ASN A 207 9.61 15.06 -4.55
CA ASN A 207 10.99 15.40 -4.85
C ASN A 207 11.93 14.89 -3.74
N LYS A 208 13.21 15.23 -3.80
CA LYS A 208 14.21 14.79 -2.83
C LYS A 208 13.82 15.16 -1.39
N ASP A 209 13.33 16.37 -1.16
CA ASP A 209 12.97 16.83 0.19
C ASP A 209 11.70 16.10 0.70
N GLY A 210 10.75 15.82 -0.18
CA GLY A 210 9.59 15.00 0.13
C GLY A 210 9.97 13.56 0.53
N TYR A 211 10.92 12.94 -0.17
CA TYR A 211 11.44 11.61 0.22
C TYR A 211 12.25 11.66 1.52
N GLN A 212 12.96 12.74 1.79
CA GLN A 212 13.63 12.95 3.08
C GLN A 212 12.59 12.92 4.22
N VAL A 213 11.50 13.69 4.09
CA VAL A 213 10.40 13.70 5.07
C VAL A 213 9.81 12.30 5.27
N TRP A 214 9.58 11.57 4.17
CA TRP A 214 9.08 10.19 4.26
C TRP A 214 10.05 9.27 4.97
N SER A 215 11.32 9.28 4.59
CA SER A 215 12.34 8.38 5.16
C SER A 215 12.51 8.58 6.66
N GLU A 216 12.52 9.82 7.12
CA GLU A 216 12.61 10.15 8.55
C GLU A 216 11.41 9.61 9.32
N LYS A 217 10.20 9.83 8.77
CA LYS A 217 8.97 9.34 9.41
C LYS A 217 8.91 7.82 9.42
N ILE A 218 9.18 7.17 8.30
CA ILE A 218 9.16 5.70 8.19
C ILE A 218 10.20 5.09 9.12
N LYS A 219 11.44 5.58 9.14
CA LYS A 219 12.50 5.11 10.07
C LYS A 219 12.07 5.25 11.53
N SER A 220 11.43 6.37 11.87
CA SER A 220 10.90 6.58 13.23
C SER A 220 9.87 5.51 13.62
N GLU A 221 8.93 5.17 12.72
CA GLU A 221 7.90 4.17 13.01
C GLU A 221 8.48 2.74 13.06
N LEU A 222 9.39 2.41 12.16
CA LEU A 222 10.11 1.13 12.19
C LEU A 222 10.92 0.97 13.49
N ASN A 223 11.63 2.01 13.94
CA ASN A 223 12.41 1.98 15.15
C ASN A 223 11.56 1.79 16.42
N LYS A 224 10.35 2.34 16.48
CA LYS A 224 9.41 2.09 17.59
C LYS A 224 9.05 0.62 17.72
N ARG A 225 9.09 -0.12 16.62
CA ARG A 225 8.72 -1.53 16.59
C ARG A 225 9.90 -2.47 16.81
N PHE A 226 11.11 -2.08 16.40
CA PHE A 226 12.27 -2.99 16.38
C PHE A 226 13.35 -2.68 17.42
N ASN A 227 13.24 -1.53 18.12
CA ASN A 227 14.08 -1.13 19.23
C ASN A 227 13.26 -1.01 20.52
#